data_afc851e20eb745915497a2c53ab26320
#
_entry.id   afc851e20eb745915497a2c53ab26320
#
_cell.length_a   1.000
_cell.length_b   1.000
_cell.length_c   1.000
_cell.angle_alpha   90.00
_cell.angle_beta   90.00
_cell.angle_gamma   90.00
#
_symmetry.space_group_name_H-M   'P 1'
#
loop_
_entity.id
_entity.type
_entity.pdbx_description
1 polymer ?
#
loop_
_entity_poly.entity_id
_entity_poly.type
_entity_poly.pdbx_seq_one_letter_code
_entity_poly.pdbx_strand_id
1 'polypeptide(L)'
;MAKLNVKICGVKLKNPVIAASGTFGFGREYNKVYDISVLGGVSTKGMTLEARSGNPVPRIAEGRSVILNAVGLQNPGVGHFIKHDLEFLKNKGVAVVANVAGKTLDE
;
A
#
# COMPACT_ATOMS: atom_id res chain seq x y z
N MET A 1 -9.36 -27.67 10.89
CA MET A 1 -8.70 -26.50 10.26
C MET A 1 -8.66 -25.35 11.24
N ALA A 2 -7.52 -24.67 11.38
CA ALA A 2 -7.41 -23.49 12.24
C ALA A 2 -8.27 -22.34 11.68
N LYS A 3 -9.00 -21.65 12.55
CA LYS A 3 -9.74 -20.43 12.17
C LYS A 3 -8.77 -19.26 12.25
N LEU A 4 -8.38 -18.73 11.09
CA LEU A 4 -7.45 -17.59 10.98
C LEU A 4 -8.15 -16.23 10.90
N ASN A 5 -9.47 -16.22 10.83
CA ASN A 5 -10.24 -14.98 10.71
C ASN A 5 -10.05 -14.09 11.94
N VAL A 6 -9.79 -12.83 11.72
CA VAL A 6 -9.67 -11.81 12.76
C VAL A 6 -10.59 -10.62 12.46
N LYS A 7 -10.86 -9.82 13.48
CA LYS A 7 -11.65 -8.59 13.34
C LYS A 7 -10.87 -7.43 13.93
N ILE A 8 -10.66 -6.38 13.14
CA ILE A 8 -9.94 -5.16 13.53
C ILE A 8 -10.86 -3.97 13.27
N CYS A 9 -11.19 -3.19 14.30
CA CYS A 9 -12.06 -2.02 14.21
C CYS A 9 -13.37 -2.28 13.42
N GLY A 10 -13.99 -3.43 13.63
CA GLY A 10 -15.23 -3.80 12.94
C GLY A 10 -15.03 -4.47 11.57
N VAL A 11 -13.85 -4.36 10.95
CA VAL A 11 -13.53 -4.97 9.65
C VAL A 11 -13.09 -6.42 9.85
N LYS A 12 -13.72 -7.33 9.11
CA LYS A 12 -13.35 -8.76 9.11
C LYS A 12 -12.23 -9.01 8.11
N LEU A 13 -11.18 -9.68 8.56
CA LEU A 13 -10.06 -10.16 7.75
C LEU A 13 -10.09 -11.68 7.72
N LYS A 14 -9.81 -12.31 6.60
CA LYS A 14 -9.75 -13.77 6.47
C LYS A 14 -8.57 -14.39 7.23
N ASN A 15 -7.53 -13.60 7.48
CA ASN A 15 -6.38 -13.93 8.32
C ASN A 15 -5.68 -12.62 8.77
N PRO A 16 -4.78 -12.68 9.77
CA PRO A 16 -4.13 -11.47 10.32
C PRO A 16 -2.98 -10.91 9.48
N VAL A 17 -2.68 -11.50 8.33
CA VAL A 17 -1.53 -11.07 7.51
C VAL A 17 -1.92 -9.87 6.65
N ILE A 18 -1.32 -8.73 6.93
CA ILE A 18 -1.49 -7.48 6.17
C ILE A 18 -0.15 -7.11 5.55
N ALA A 19 -0.10 -6.94 4.23
CA ALA A 19 1.08 -6.44 3.56
C ALA A 19 1.34 -4.98 3.96
N ALA A 20 2.58 -4.68 4.37
CA ALA A 20 2.95 -3.38 4.89
C ALA A 20 3.07 -2.32 3.79
N SER A 21 2.67 -1.09 4.11
CA SER A 21 2.89 0.07 3.26
C SER A 21 4.39 0.31 2.99
N GLY A 22 4.71 0.86 1.84
CA GLY A 22 6.05 1.25 1.43
C GLY A 22 6.86 0.16 0.71
N THR A 23 6.55 -1.11 0.92
CA THR A 23 7.23 -2.24 0.26
C THR A 23 6.35 -2.97 -0.75
N PHE A 24 5.04 -2.82 -0.66
CA PHE A 24 4.06 -3.59 -1.43
C PHE A 24 3.38 -2.80 -2.56
N GLY A 25 3.55 -1.49 -2.60
CA GLY A 25 2.88 -0.62 -3.57
C GLY A 25 1.35 -0.75 -3.48
N PHE A 26 0.73 -1.11 -4.59
CA PHE A 26 -0.69 -1.46 -4.68
C PHE A 26 -0.91 -2.96 -4.95
N GLY A 27 0.15 -3.78 -4.80
CA GLY A 27 0.09 -5.23 -4.92
C GLY A 27 0.13 -5.80 -6.33
N ARG A 28 0.11 -4.98 -7.38
CA ARG A 28 0.09 -5.46 -8.77
C ARG A 28 1.35 -6.22 -9.16
N GLU A 29 2.51 -5.72 -8.74
CA GLU A 29 3.81 -6.34 -9.00
C GLU A 29 3.89 -7.70 -8.29
N TYR A 30 3.51 -7.73 -7.02
CA TYR A 30 3.50 -8.96 -6.23
C TYR A 30 2.50 -10.00 -6.74
N ASN A 31 1.37 -9.53 -7.27
CA ASN A 31 0.37 -10.44 -7.86
C ASN A 31 0.88 -11.19 -9.11
N LYS A 32 1.99 -10.75 -9.71
CA LYS A 32 2.67 -11.49 -10.78
C LYS A 32 3.52 -12.65 -10.25
N VAL A 33 3.90 -12.60 -8.97
CA VAL A 33 4.75 -13.62 -8.33
C VAL A 33 3.89 -14.64 -7.60
N TYR A 34 2.85 -14.18 -6.89
CA TYR A 34 1.89 -15.05 -6.20
C TYR A 34 0.52 -14.38 -6.14
N ASP A 35 -0.53 -15.17 -5.97
CA ASP A 35 -1.87 -14.62 -5.83
C ASP A 35 -2.05 -13.92 -4.48
N ILE A 36 -2.11 -12.59 -4.50
CA ILE A 36 -2.23 -11.77 -3.29
C ILE A 36 -3.57 -11.95 -2.57
N SER A 37 -4.53 -12.65 -3.18
CA SER A 37 -5.81 -12.98 -2.53
C SER A 37 -5.64 -13.83 -1.25
N VAL A 38 -4.47 -14.42 -1.03
CA VAL A 38 -4.17 -15.16 0.22
C VAL A 38 -4.01 -14.25 1.43
N LEU A 39 -3.75 -12.96 1.24
CA LEU A 39 -3.56 -11.97 2.30
C LEU A 39 -4.90 -11.60 2.96
N GLY A 40 -4.87 -11.31 4.26
CA GLY A 40 -5.99 -10.72 4.98
C GLY A 40 -6.25 -9.27 4.58
N GLY A 41 -5.19 -8.52 4.26
CA GLY A 41 -5.29 -7.12 3.85
C GLY A 41 -4.02 -6.59 3.20
N VAL A 42 -4.13 -5.39 2.65
CA VAL A 42 -3.03 -4.62 2.06
C VAL A 42 -3.08 -3.20 2.61
N SER A 43 -1.99 -2.74 3.24
CA SER A 43 -1.78 -1.33 3.54
C SER A 43 -1.14 -0.68 2.32
N THR A 44 -1.83 0.29 1.72
CA THR A 44 -1.42 0.87 0.45
C THR A 44 -0.20 1.78 0.59
N LYS A 45 0.44 2.07 -0.54
CA LYS A 45 1.38 3.19 -0.62
C LYS A 45 0.70 4.47 -0.16
N GLY A 46 1.47 5.34 0.56
CA GLY A 46 0.98 6.66 0.96
C GLY A 46 0.58 7.49 -0.25
N MET A 47 -0.61 8.05 -0.21
CA MET A 47 -1.21 8.83 -1.29
C MET A 47 -1.52 10.24 -0.82
N THR A 48 -1.37 11.19 -1.72
CA THR A 48 -1.78 12.59 -1.55
C THR A 48 -2.96 12.90 -2.46
N LEU A 49 -3.65 14.02 -2.23
CA LEU A 49 -4.75 14.45 -3.10
C LEU A 49 -4.28 14.49 -4.56
N GLU A 50 -3.21 15.23 -4.83
CA GLU A 50 -2.56 15.30 -6.14
C GLU A 50 -1.38 14.32 -6.24
N ALA A 51 -1.05 13.91 -7.46
CA ALA A 51 0.13 13.09 -7.73
C ALA A 51 1.44 13.80 -7.32
N ARG A 52 2.40 13.02 -6.83
CA ARG A 52 3.75 13.51 -6.48
C ARG A 52 4.81 12.68 -7.19
N SER A 53 5.70 13.34 -7.91
CA SER A 53 6.85 12.70 -8.57
C SER A 53 7.95 12.28 -7.60
N GLY A 54 7.90 12.77 -6.35
CA GLY A 54 8.96 12.55 -5.38
C GLY A 54 10.18 13.43 -5.63
N ASN A 55 11.26 13.12 -4.91
CA ASN A 55 12.53 13.84 -5.04
C ASN A 55 13.32 13.38 -6.28
N PRO A 56 14.20 14.24 -6.83
CA PRO A 56 15.10 13.83 -7.91
C PRO A 56 16.08 12.74 -7.46
N VAL A 57 16.61 12.00 -8.41
CA VAL A 57 17.66 10.99 -8.18
C VAL A 57 19.04 11.67 -8.10
N PRO A 58 20.03 11.08 -7.33
CA PRO A 58 19.94 9.86 -6.54
C PRO A 58 19.16 10.05 -5.23
N ARG A 59 18.30 9.13 -4.89
CA ARG A 59 17.44 9.20 -3.71
C ARG A 59 17.45 7.93 -2.86
N ILE A 60 18.36 7.02 -3.17
CA ILE A 60 18.67 5.82 -2.39
C ILE A 60 20.17 5.74 -2.23
N ALA A 61 20.63 5.46 -1.02
CA ALA A 61 22.03 5.21 -0.69
C ALA A 61 22.14 3.95 0.16
N GLU A 62 23.08 3.09 -0.21
CA GLU A 62 23.35 1.84 0.52
C GLU A 62 24.63 1.98 1.34
N GLY A 63 24.58 1.52 2.58
CA GLY A 63 25.70 1.34 3.47
C GLY A 63 25.85 -0.14 3.86
N ARG A 64 26.84 -0.46 4.68
CA ARG A 64 27.21 -1.83 5.03
C ARG A 64 26.05 -2.67 5.63
N SER A 65 25.14 -2.06 6.34
CA SER A 65 23.97 -2.72 6.96
C SER A 65 22.75 -1.81 6.98
N VAL A 66 22.69 -0.86 6.06
CA VAL A 66 21.65 0.16 6.03
C VAL A 66 21.35 0.60 4.61
N ILE A 67 20.07 0.86 4.34
CA ILE A 67 19.59 1.55 3.15
C ILE A 67 18.94 2.84 3.61
N LEU A 68 19.43 3.96 3.12
CA LEU A 68 18.84 5.28 3.33
C LEU A 68 18.06 5.67 2.08
N ASN A 69 16.91 6.29 2.26
CA ASN A 69 16.17 6.83 1.13
C ASN A 69 15.54 8.19 1.42
N ALA A 70 15.35 8.94 0.35
CA ALA A 70 14.64 10.20 0.33
C ALA A 70 13.69 10.23 -0.87
N VAL A 71 12.82 9.22 -1.00
CA VAL A 71 11.90 9.08 -2.15
C VAL A 71 10.94 10.27 -2.27
N GLY A 72 10.56 10.90 -1.18
CA GLY A 72 9.70 12.09 -1.19
C GLY A 72 8.23 11.79 -1.46
N LEU A 73 7.73 10.67 -0.95
CA LEU A 73 6.33 10.26 -1.04
C LEU A 73 5.80 10.24 -2.48
N GLN A 74 6.60 9.69 -3.40
CA GLN A 74 6.17 9.50 -4.79
C GLN A 74 4.89 8.65 -4.84
N ASN A 75 3.84 9.19 -5.46
CA ASN A 75 2.57 8.49 -5.60
C ASN A 75 1.73 9.09 -6.73
N PRO A 76 0.77 8.32 -7.29
CA PRO A 76 -0.04 8.77 -8.42
C PRO A 76 -1.23 9.66 -8.03
N GLY A 77 -1.43 9.94 -6.74
CA GLY A 77 -2.60 10.63 -6.21
C GLY A 77 -3.78 9.69 -5.92
N VAL A 78 -4.66 10.13 -5.02
CA VAL A 78 -5.80 9.34 -4.55
C VAL A 78 -6.81 9.06 -5.66
N GLY A 79 -7.03 10.02 -6.56
CA GLY A 79 -7.95 9.84 -7.69
C GLY A 79 -7.52 8.71 -8.64
N HIS A 80 -6.22 8.61 -8.93
CA HIS A 80 -5.67 7.50 -9.72
C HIS A 80 -5.88 6.16 -9.01
N PHE A 81 -5.57 6.10 -7.72
CA PHE A 81 -5.74 4.89 -6.92
C PHE A 81 -7.18 4.38 -6.94
N ILE A 82 -8.16 5.27 -6.70
CA ILE A 82 -9.58 4.91 -6.71
C ILE A 82 -9.99 4.33 -8.06
N LYS A 83 -9.56 4.96 -9.14
CA LYS A 83 -9.95 4.59 -10.51
C LYS A 83 -9.30 3.29 -10.99
N HIS A 84 -8.06 3.01 -10.59
CA HIS A 84 -7.27 1.94 -11.20
C HIS A 84 -6.91 0.80 -10.23
N ASP A 85 -6.60 1.08 -8.97
CA ASP A 85 -6.02 0.08 -8.08
C ASP A 85 -6.98 -0.43 -7.02
N LEU A 86 -7.91 0.41 -6.57
CA LEU A 86 -8.88 0.03 -5.53
C LEU A 86 -9.78 -1.13 -6.01
N GLU A 87 -10.28 -1.06 -7.23
CA GLU A 87 -11.11 -2.12 -7.80
C GLU A 87 -10.33 -3.44 -7.94
N PHE A 88 -9.09 -3.37 -8.39
CA PHE A 88 -8.21 -4.54 -8.46
C PHE A 88 -8.07 -5.22 -7.08
N LEU A 89 -7.78 -4.45 -6.02
CA LEU A 89 -7.65 -4.99 -4.67
C LEU A 89 -8.97 -5.56 -4.14
N LYS A 90 -10.09 -4.89 -4.40
CA LYS A 90 -11.43 -5.39 -4.05
C LYS A 90 -11.73 -6.73 -4.72
N ASN A 91 -11.40 -6.86 -6.00
CA ASN A 91 -11.62 -8.08 -6.78
C ASN A 91 -10.75 -9.24 -6.27
N LYS A 92 -9.60 -8.95 -5.63
CA LYS A 92 -8.78 -9.95 -4.93
C LYS A 92 -9.35 -10.34 -3.56
N GLY A 93 -10.40 -9.67 -3.09
CA GLY A 93 -11.03 -9.99 -1.80
C GLY A 93 -10.13 -9.76 -0.59
N VAL A 94 -9.18 -8.81 -0.68
CA VAL A 94 -8.34 -8.39 0.43
C VAL A 94 -8.89 -7.11 1.07
N ALA A 95 -8.74 -6.95 2.38
CA ALA A 95 -9.06 -5.70 3.03
C ALA A 95 -8.05 -4.62 2.61
N VAL A 96 -8.54 -3.42 2.33
CA VAL A 96 -7.70 -2.29 1.92
C VAL A 96 -7.58 -1.31 3.08
N VAL A 97 -6.35 -1.09 3.55
CA VAL A 97 -5.99 -0.05 4.51
C VAL A 97 -5.33 1.08 3.73
N ALA A 98 -6.10 2.10 3.40
CA ALA A 98 -5.59 3.24 2.65
C ALA A 98 -4.68 4.11 3.54
N ASN A 99 -3.46 4.36 3.06
CA ASN A 99 -2.54 5.30 3.67
C ASN A 99 -2.66 6.63 2.94
N VAL A 100 -3.11 7.67 3.64
CA VAL A 100 -3.34 9.00 3.07
C VAL A 100 -2.55 10.06 3.82
N ALA A 101 -2.07 11.05 3.09
CA ALA A 101 -1.32 12.18 3.63
C ALA A 101 -1.74 13.48 2.90
N GLY A 102 -1.73 14.59 3.62
CA GLY A 102 -1.99 15.93 3.11
C GLY A 102 -0.92 16.90 3.55
N LYS A 103 -0.83 18.06 2.91
CA LYS A 103 -0.03 19.19 3.35
C LYS A 103 -0.80 20.09 4.31
N THR A 104 -2.10 20.07 4.21
CA THR A 104 -3.05 20.83 5.05
C THR A 104 -4.12 19.90 5.60
N LEU A 105 -4.91 20.41 6.54
CA LEU A 105 -6.06 19.67 7.08
C LEU A 105 -7.21 19.53 6.07
N ASP A 106 -7.26 20.42 5.07
CA ASP A 106 -8.31 20.44 4.06
C ASP A 106 -8.06 19.45 2.91
N GLU A 107 -6.81 19.00 2.72
CA GLU A 107 -6.44 17.93 1.78
C GLU A 107 -6.81 16.55 2.32
#